data_9aea9278491de9b7d871fe4af54e7806
#
_entry.id   9aea9278491de9b7d871fe4af54e7806
#
_cell.length_a   1.000
_cell.length_b   1.000
_cell.length_c   1.000
_cell.angle_alpha   90.00
_cell.angle_beta   90.00
_cell.angle_gamma   90.00
#
_symmetry.space_group_name_H-M   'P 1'
#
loop_
_entity.id
_entity.type
_entity.pdbx_description
1 polymer ?
#
loop_
_entity_poly.entity_id
_entity_poly.type
_entity_poly.pdbx_seq_one_letter_code
_entity_poly.pdbx_strand_id
1 'polypeptide(L)'
;MQNRHIPAAAFMSTKTKLRAVAVGGTADEVEAAFYEALQRGDLDALMACWADEDEVFCVHPGGPRLVGAEAIRAAFEHMFANGAIHAMPVRVRRVESLASAVHNVLERIEVLTAEGPRRAFVLATNVYHKTAQGWRMVAHHASPGSVHAPDDEDDAAPQTLH
;
A
#
# COMPACT_ATOMS: atom_id res chain seq x y z
N MET A 1 8.24 43.94 -29.23
CA MET A 1 8.00 42.46 -29.18
C MET A 1 8.50 41.96 -27.84
N GLN A 2 7.63 41.75 -26.89
CA GLN A 2 7.97 41.22 -25.56
C GLN A 2 7.76 39.70 -25.57
N ASN A 3 8.85 38.98 -25.50
CA ASN A 3 8.87 37.54 -25.40
C ASN A 3 8.50 37.15 -23.95
N ARG A 4 7.27 36.69 -23.74
CA ARG A 4 6.86 36.16 -22.42
C ARG A 4 7.38 34.74 -22.27
N HIS A 5 8.46 34.62 -21.53
CA HIS A 5 8.98 33.34 -21.09
C HIS A 5 8.00 32.72 -20.09
N ILE A 6 7.38 31.61 -20.48
CA ILE A 6 6.55 30.79 -19.55
C ILE A 6 7.51 29.89 -18.78
N PRO A 7 7.58 29.96 -17.46
CA PRO A 7 8.52 29.13 -16.69
C PRO A 7 8.16 27.65 -16.73
N ALA A 8 9.14 26.82 -16.99
CA ALA A 8 9.02 25.35 -17.09
C ALA A 8 8.44 24.65 -15.84
N ALA A 9 8.41 25.37 -14.71
CA ALA A 9 7.88 24.84 -13.45
C ALA A 9 6.35 24.59 -13.46
N ALA A 10 5.61 25.28 -14.32
CA ALA A 10 4.13 25.10 -14.41
C ALA A 10 3.74 23.78 -15.09
N PHE A 11 4.63 23.19 -15.91
CA PHE A 11 4.35 21.96 -16.67
C PHE A 11 4.51 20.69 -15.84
N MET A 12 5.40 20.70 -14.83
CA MET A 12 5.62 19.53 -13.96
C MET A 12 4.48 19.30 -12.97
N SER A 13 3.83 20.36 -12.49
CA SER A 13 2.69 20.28 -11.56
C SER A 13 1.48 19.57 -12.18
N THR A 14 1.24 19.72 -13.49
CA THR A 14 0.09 19.14 -14.19
C THR A 14 0.29 17.63 -14.42
N LYS A 15 1.52 17.18 -14.72
CA LYS A 15 1.84 15.74 -14.88
C LYS A 15 1.71 14.97 -13.57
N THR A 16 2.12 15.56 -12.44
CA THR A 16 2.00 14.94 -11.12
C THR A 16 0.56 14.81 -10.68
N LYS A 17 -0.29 15.82 -10.95
CA LYS A 17 -1.75 15.76 -10.69
C LYS A 17 -2.46 14.74 -11.56
N LEU A 18 -2.11 14.61 -12.84
CA LEU A 18 -2.69 13.61 -13.75
C LEU A 18 -2.30 12.17 -13.34
N ARG A 19 -1.10 11.94 -12.82
CA ARG A 19 -0.67 10.63 -12.31
C ARG A 19 -1.42 10.25 -11.04
N ALA A 20 -1.68 11.18 -10.12
CA ALA A 20 -2.46 10.95 -8.91
C ALA A 20 -3.93 10.63 -9.21
N VAL A 21 -4.49 11.17 -10.29
CA VAL A 21 -5.87 10.90 -10.74
C VAL A 21 -5.99 9.54 -11.43
N ALA A 22 -4.90 9.05 -12.08
CA ALA A 22 -4.89 7.77 -12.77
C ALA A 22 -4.84 6.55 -11.81
N VAL A 23 -4.42 6.75 -10.55
CA VAL A 23 -4.41 5.72 -9.52
C VAL A 23 -5.76 5.73 -8.82
N GLY A 24 -6.53 4.66 -8.90
CA GLY A 24 -7.72 4.54 -8.06
C GLY A 24 -9.02 4.22 -8.78
N GLY A 25 -8.95 3.61 -9.97
CA GLY A 25 -10.13 3.08 -10.65
C GLY A 25 -10.75 1.88 -9.92
N THR A 26 -9.94 1.10 -9.21
CA THR A 26 -10.36 -0.03 -8.37
C THR A 26 -9.52 -0.13 -7.12
N ALA A 27 -10.01 -0.86 -6.11
CA ALA A 27 -9.22 -1.16 -4.91
C ALA A 27 -7.96 -1.97 -5.25
N ASP A 28 -8.03 -2.91 -6.18
CA ASP A 28 -6.88 -3.69 -6.63
C ASP A 28 -5.78 -2.83 -7.27
N GLU A 29 -6.16 -1.81 -8.03
CA GLU A 29 -5.20 -0.86 -8.60
C GLU A 29 -4.50 -0.03 -7.53
N VAL A 30 -5.23 0.41 -6.52
CA VAL A 30 -4.64 1.14 -5.38
C VAL A 30 -3.69 0.24 -4.62
N GLU A 31 -4.06 -1.01 -4.37
CA GLU A 31 -3.21 -1.99 -3.69
C GLU A 31 -1.92 -2.25 -4.46
N ALA A 32 -2.01 -2.48 -5.76
CA ALA A 32 -0.83 -2.66 -6.61
C ALA A 32 0.10 -1.44 -6.56
N ALA A 33 -0.45 -0.24 -6.63
CA ALA A 33 0.30 1.01 -6.55
C ALA A 33 0.96 1.20 -5.18
N PHE A 34 0.28 0.82 -4.10
CA PHE A 34 0.81 0.88 -2.74
C PHE A 34 2.04 -0.02 -2.56
N TYR A 35 1.95 -1.28 -2.94
CA TYR A 35 3.08 -2.22 -2.83
C TYR A 35 4.21 -1.86 -3.79
N GLU A 36 3.93 -1.38 -4.98
CA GLU A 36 4.96 -0.87 -5.89
C GLU A 36 5.70 0.32 -5.29
N ALA A 37 4.99 1.27 -4.67
CA ALA A 37 5.58 2.42 -4.01
C ALA A 37 6.48 2.00 -2.83
N LEU A 38 6.07 1.01 -2.03
CA LEU A 38 6.92 0.43 -0.97
C LEU A 38 8.21 -0.14 -1.54
N GLN A 39 8.13 -0.92 -2.60
CA GLN A 39 9.27 -1.58 -3.23
C GLN A 39 10.23 -0.59 -3.88
N ARG A 40 9.75 0.56 -4.30
CA ARG A 40 10.55 1.63 -4.89
C ARG A 40 11.03 2.67 -3.88
N GLY A 41 10.50 2.64 -2.66
CA GLY A 41 10.76 3.69 -1.67
C GLY A 41 10.24 5.05 -2.09
N ASP A 42 9.15 5.08 -2.85
CA ASP A 42 8.55 6.31 -3.40
C ASP A 42 7.46 6.83 -2.46
N LEU A 43 7.84 7.74 -1.58
CA LEU A 43 6.95 8.28 -0.56
C LEU A 43 5.73 9.01 -1.14
N ASP A 44 5.92 9.81 -2.17
CA ASP A 44 4.84 10.58 -2.78
C ASP A 44 3.84 9.66 -3.49
N ALA A 45 4.32 8.65 -4.21
CA ALA A 45 3.47 7.64 -4.83
C ALA A 45 2.70 6.82 -3.79
N LEU A 46 3.34 6.48 -2.67
CA LEU A 46 2.70 5.77 -1.57
C LEU A 46 1.58 6.60 -0.95
N MET A 47 1.86 7.86 -0.63
CA MET A 47 0.85 8.75 -0.03
C MET A 47 -0.29 9.08 -0.99
N ALA A 48 -0.07 9.04 -2.29
CA ALA A 48 -1.14 9.19 -3.28
C ALA A 48 -2.19 8.05 -3.23
N CYS A 49 -1.85 6.90 -2.65
CA CYS A 49 -2.78 5.79 -2.44
C CYS A 49 -3.75 6.02 -1.27
N TRP A 50 -3.39 6.91 -0.34
CA TRP A 50 -4.19 7.20 0.85
C TRP A 50 -5.27 8.24 0.57
N ALA A 51 -6.43 8.09 1.23
CA ALA A 51 -7.46 9.12 1.24
C ALA A 51 -6.96 10.35 2.01
N ASP A 52 -7.35 11.53 1.53
CA ASP A 52 -7.09 12.79 2.20
C ASP A 52 -8.19 13.07 3.24
N GLU A 53 -8.16 12.32 4.32
CA GLU A 53 -9.12 12.39 5.43
C GLU A 53 -8.37 12.31 6.76
N ASP A 54 -8.90 12.96 7.79
CA ASP A 54 -8.27 13.04 9.11
C ASP A 54 -8.33 11.72 9.89
N GLU A 55 -9.28 10.85 9.56
CA GLU A 55 -9.56 9.61 10.30
C GLU A 55 -8.83 8.38 9.72
N VAL A 56 -8.07 8.52 8.66
CA VAL A 56 -7.27 7.40 8.13
C VAL A 56 -6.23 6.97 9.16
N PHE A 57 -5.99 5.67 9.25
CA PHE A 57 -5.01 5.17 10.22
C PHE A 57 -4.13 4.08 9.66
N CYS A 58 -2.95 3.96 10.26
CA CYS A 58 -1.95 2.96 9.91
C CYS A 58 -1.31 2.39 11.17
N VAL A 59 -1.18 1.06 11.21
CA VAL A 59 -0.47 0.35 12.27
C VAL A 59 0.55 -0.58 11.63
N HIS A 60 1.83 -0.35 11.92
CA HIS A 60 2.91 -1.24 11.51
C HIS A 60 3.08 -2.36 12.55
N PRO A 61 3.67 -3.51 12.18
CA PRO A 61 3.86 -4.63 13.11
C PRO A 61 4.56 -4.18 14.39
N GLY A 62 3.88 -4.37 15.54
CA GLY A 62 4.40 -3.97 16.85
C GLY A 62 4.42 -2.47 17.12
N GLY A 63 3.93 -1.65 16.21
CA GLY A 63 3.95 -0.20 16.32
C GLY A 63 2.68 0.42 16.91
N PRO A 64 2.70 1.74 17.15
CA PRO A 64 1.55 2.49 17.59
C PRO A 64 0.56 2.71 16.46
N ARG A 65 -0.67 3.08 16.79
CA ARG A 65 -1.63 3.55 15.82
C ARG A 65 -1.31 4.98 15.39
N LEU A 66 -1.06 5.15 14.11
CA LEU A 66 -0.84 6.46 13.47
C LEU A 66 -2.16 6.93 12.86
N VAL A 67 -2.59 8.13 13.16
CA VAL A 67 -3.86 8.70 12.67
C VAL A 67 -3.59 9.95 11.86
N GLY A 68 -4.21 10.01 10.67
CA GLY A 68 -4.09 11.11 9.74
C GLY A 68 -2.92 10.97 8.76
N ALA A 69 -3.06 11.59 7.60
CA ALA A 69 -2.11 11.48 6.51
C ALA A 69 -0.70 11.99 6.87
N GLU A 70 -0.60 13.05 7.67
CA GLU A 70 0.71 13.61 8.09
C GLU A 70 1.50 12.63 8.95
N ALA A 71 0.86 12.02 9.95
CA ALA A 71 1.51 11.04 10.82
C ALA A 71 1.94 9.79 10.04
N ILE A 72 1.10 9.34 9.13
CA ILE A 72 1.40 8.20 8.23
C ILE A 72 2.58 8.53 7.33
N ARG A 73 2.57 9.70 6.70
CA ARG A 73 3.67 10.17 5.86
C ARG A 73 5.00 10.22 6.63
N ALA A 74 5.01 10.80 7.81
CA ALA A 74 6.21 10.91 8.64
C ALA A 74 6.79 9.53 8.99
N ALA A 75 5.95 8.56 9.30
CA ALA A 75 6.37 7.19 9.59
C ALA A 75 7.00 6.50 8.38
N PHE A 76 6.38 6.59 7.21
CA PHE A 76 6.95 6.01 5.98
C PHE A 76 8.22 6.71 5.53
N GLU A 77 8.29 8.04 5.68
CA GLU A 77 9.52 8.80 5.42
C GLU A 77 10.69 8.29 6.28
N HIS A 78 10.43 8.06 7.57
CA HIS A 78 11.42 7.48 8.47
C HIS A 78 11.83 6.06 8.06
N MET A 79 10.88 5.23 7.68
CA MET A 79 11.14 3.87 7.21
C MET A 79 11.96 3.87 5.92
N PHE A 80 11.64 4.73 4.97
CA PHE A 80 12.35 4.85 3.69
C PHE A 80 13.75 5.46 3.81
N ALA A 81 14.05 6.16 4.91
CA ALA A 81 15.42 6.61 5.20
C ALA A 81 16.39 5.42 5.33
N ASN A 82 15.91 4.24 5.68
CA ASN A 82 16.68 2.99 5.75
C ASN A 82 16.62 2.16 4.45
N GLY A 83 16.00 2.68 3.40
CA GLY A 83 15.83 2.02 2.12
C GLY A 83 14.40 1.64 1.79
N ALA A 84 14.20 1.11 0.59
CA ALA A 84 12.92 0.60 0.15
C ALA A 84 12.47 -0.62 0.96
N ILE A 85 11.16 -0.87 0.99
CA ILE A 85 10.56 -2.00 1.69
C ILE A 85 10.14 -3.02 0.64
N HIS A 86 10.82 -4.15 0.60
CA HIS A 86 10.57 -5.24 -0.35
C HIS A 86 9.44 -6.14 0.16
N ALA A 87 8.24 -5.58 0.26
CA ALA A 87 7.03 -6.29 0.61
C ALA A 87 6.29 -6.73 -0.66
N MET A 88 5.95 -8.01 -0.74
CA MET A 88 5.23 -8.60 -1.85
C MET A 88 3.92 -9.20 -1.38
N PRO A 89 2.78 -8.79 -1.91
CA PRO A 89 1.52 -9.47 -1.62
C PRO A 89 1.54 -10.84 -2.29
N VAL A 90 1.44 -11.90 -1.49
CA VAL A 90 1.49 -13.28 -2.01
C VAL A 90 0.15 -13.98 -1.93
N ARG A 91 -0.73 -13.53 -1.04
CA ARG A 91 -2.12 -13.99 -0.94
C ARG A 91 -3.00 -12.85 -0.51
N VAL A 92 -4.14 -12.72 -1.16
CA VAL A 92 -5.09 -11.66 -0.87
C VAL A 92 -6.48 -12.28 -0.74
N ARG A 93 -7.12 -12.05 0.41
CA ARG A 93 -8.54 -12.32 0.61
C ARG A 93 -9.30 -11.02 0.56
N ARG A 94 -10.41 -10.99 -0.19
CA ARG A 94 -11.18 -9.77 -0.44
C ARG A 94 -12.60 -9.91 0.08
N VAL A 95 -13.06 -8.87 0.76
CA VAL A 95 -14.49 -8.66 1.07
C VAL A 95 -14.86 -7.30 0.49
N GLU A 96 -15.74 -7.28 -0.48
CA GLU A 96 -16.02 -6.10 -1.29
C GLU A 96 -17.49 -5.71 -1.26
N SER A 97 -17.74 -4.41 -1.33
CA SER A 97 -19.03 -3.79 -1.55
C SER A 97 -18.93 -2.72 -2.62
N LEU A 98 -20.02 -2.00 -2.92
CA LEU A 98 -20.02 -0.97 -3.95
C LEU A 98 -19.03 0.18 -3.67
N ALA A 99 -18.81 0.51 -2.41
CA ALA A 99 -18.05 1.70 -2.01
C ALA A 99 -16.91 1.39 -1.04
N SER A 100 -16.69 0.14 -0.69
CA SER A 100 -15.69 -0.28 0.29
C SER A 100 -15.12 -1.66 -0.07
N ALA A 101 -13.86 -1.84 0.20
CA ALA A 101 -13.17 -3.11 0.03
C ALA A 101 -12.24 -3.36 1.21
N VAL A 102 -12.23 -4.57 1.72
CA VAL A 102 -11.30 -5.03 2.76
C VAL A 102 -10.45 -6.14 2.15
N HIS A 103 -9.15 -5.92 2.10
CA HIS A 103 -8.20 -6.91 1.65
C HIS A 103 -7.35 -7.38 2.83
N ASN A 104 -7.38 -8.67 3.10
CA ASN A 104 -6.45 -9.29 4.03
C ASN A 104 -5.31 -9.90 3.22
N VAL A 105 -4.11 -9.41 3.44
CA VAL A 105 -2.95 -9.66 2.59
C VAL A 105 -1.86 -10.35 3.39
N LEU A 106 -1.40 -11.49 2.92
CA LEU A 106 -0.14 -12.06 3.39
C LEU A 106 0.99 -11.40 2.60
N GLU A 107 1.84 -10.66 3.30
CA GLU A 107 3.00 -9.99 2.74
C GLU A 107 4.24 -10.84 2.98
N ARG A 108 4.99 -11.10 1.93
CA ARG A 108 6.33 -11.67 2.04
C ARG A 108 7.34 -10.52 1.99
N ILE A 109 8.09 -10.35 3.06
CA ILE A 109 9.11 -9.31 3.15
C ILE A 109 10.49 -9.96 3.01
N GLU A 110 11.28 -9.45 2.10
CA GLU A 110 12.68 -9.85 1.97
C GLU A 110 13.55 -8.93 2.79
N VAL A 111 14.32 -9.52 3.70
CA VAL A 111 15.22 -8.81 4.60
C VAL A 111 16.64 -9.29 4.35
N LEU A 112 17.55 -8.36 4.10
CA LEU A 112 18.97 -8.65 4.04
C LEU A 112 19.56 -8.66 5.45
N THR A 113 20.07 -9.82 5.89
CA THR A 113 20.73 -9.99 7.18
C THR A 113 22.22 -10.27 7.02
N ALA A 114 22.99 -10.18 8.12
CA ALA A 114 24.41 -10.52 8.13
C ALA A 114 24.68 -11.98 7.71
N GLU A 115 23.68 -12.87 7.84
CA GLU A 115 23.76 -14.28 7.45
C GLU A 115 23.19 -14.56 6.05
N GLY A 116 22.88 -13.51 5.29
CA GLY A 116 22.30 -13.58 3.96
C GLY A 116 20.83 -13.14 3.92
N PRO A 117 20.15 -13.27 2.76
CA PRO A 117 18.76 -12.88 2.61
C PRO A 117 17.84 -13.82 3.41
N ARG A 118 16.88 -13.24 4.11
CA ARG A 118 15.84 -13.95 4.84
C ARG A 118 14.46 -13.44 4.43
N ARG A 119 13.46 -14.27 4.64
CA ARG A 119 12.05 -13.93 4.43
C ARG A 119 11.35 -13.80 5.76
N ALA A 120 10.56 -12.73 5.88
CA ALA A 120 9.61 -12.55 6.95
C ALA A 120 8.20 -12.46 6.36
N PHE A 121 7.21 -12.85 7.14
CA PHE A 121 5.82 -12.74 6.75
C PHE A 121 5.09 -11.76 7.66
N VAL A 122 4.24 -10.96 7.06
CA VAL A 122 3.38 -10.00 7.73
C VAL A 122 1.95 -10.24 7.25
N LEU A 123 1.02 -10.18 8.16
CA LEU A 123 -0.40 -10.26 7.84
C LEU A 123 -1.00 -8.87 7.96
N ALA A 124 -1.43 -8.31 6.85
CA ALA A 124 -1.97 -6.96 6.79
C ALA A 124 -3.46 -6.98 6.41
N THR A 125 -4.20 -6.06 6.99
CA THR A 125 -5.57 -5.74 6.56
C THR A 125 -5.58 -4.33 6.01
N ASN A 126 -5.90 -4.21 4.73
CA ASN A 126 -6.01 -2.97 3.99
C ASN A 126 -7.47 -2.67 3.72
N VAL A 127 -7.92 -1.49 4.06
CA VAL A 127 -9.29 -1.04 3.80
C VAL A 127 -9.26 0.10 2.80
N TYR A 128 -10.11 0.00 1.80
CA TYR A 128 -10.25 0.98 0.71
C TYR A 128 -11.67 1.50 0.65
N HIS A 129 -11.82 2.79 0.40
CA HIS A 129 -13.11 3.41 0.11
C HIS A 129 -13.11 4.04 -1.27
N LYS A 130 -14.27 4.02 -1.92
CA LYS A 130 -14.50 4.80 -3.12
C LYS A 130 -14.80 6.24 -2.71
N THR A 131 -13.85 7.12 -2.93
CA THR A 131 -13.96 8.56 -2.60
C THR A 131 -14.31 9.37 -3.84
N ALA A 132 -14.52 10.69 -3.66
CA ALA A 132 -14.73 11.60 -4.78
C ALA A 132 -13.55 11.66 -5.77
N GLN A 133 -12.33 11.31 -5.32
CA GLN A 133 -11.13 11.24 -6.13
C GLN A 133 -10.84 9.82 -6.67
N GLY A 134 -11.75 8.87 -6.46
CA GLY A 134 -11.60 7.46 -6.79
C GLY A 134 -11.31 6.61 -5.56
N TRP A 135 -10.94 5.36 -5.78
CA TRP A 135 -10.59 4.45 -4.70
C TRP A 135 -9.32 4.91 -3.99
N ARG A 136 -9.33 4.84 -2.66
CA ARG A 136 -8.19 5.20 -1.81
C ARG A 136 -8.14 4.31 -0.58
N MET A 137 -6.94 4.08 -0.08
CA MET A 137 -6.71 3.41 1.19
C MET A 137 -7.13 4.30 2.34
N VAL A 138 -7.89 3.76 3.28
CA VAL A 138 -8.32 4.46 4.50
C VAL A 138 -7.76 3.85 5.77
N ALA A 139 -7.33 2.60 5.72
CA ALA A 139 -6.70 1.92 6.83
C ALA A 139 -5.71 0.87 6.36
N HIS A 140 -4.62 0.73 7.10
CA HIS A 140 -3.65 -0.34 6.99
C HIS A 140 -3.28 -0.79 8.37
N HIS A 141 -3.47 -2.07 8.68
CA HIS A 141 -3.09 -2.64 9.97
C HIS A 141 -2.33 -3.94 9.74
N ALA A 142 -1.09 -3.96 10.14
CA ALA A 142 -0.20 -5.09 9.93
C ALA A 142 0.26 -5.69 11.26
N SER A 143 0.36 -7.00 11.30
CA SER A 143 0.88 -7.77 12.41
C SER A 143 1.93 -8.77 11.92
N PRO A 144 2.86 -9.22 12.79
CA PRO A 144 3.78 -10.28 12.42
C PRO A 144 3.01 -11.53 11.99
N GLY A 145 3.39 -12.08 10.83
CA GLY A 145 2.85 -13.34 10.36
C GLY A 145 3.66 -14.53 10.83
N SER A 146 3.14 -15.73 10.63
CA SER A 146 3.87 -16.96 10.91
C SER A 146 4.90 -17.25 9.82
N VAL A 147 6.07 -17.73 10.20
CA VAL A 147 7.11 -18.20 9.28
C VAL A 147 6.62 -19.43 8.49
N HIS A 148 5.71 -20.19 9.05
CA HIS A 148 4.95 -21.21 8.38
C HIS A 148 3.57 -20.63 8.06
N ALA A 149 3.43 -20.08 6.84
CA ALA A 149 2.09 -19.80 6.36
C ALA A 149 1.35 -21.14 6.31
N PRO A 150 0.38 -21.38 7.22
CA PRO A 150 -0.33 -22.63 7.19
C PRO A 150 -1.27 -22.53 6.04
N ASP A 151 -1.11 -22.89 4.89
CA ASP A 151 -2.24 -22.83 4.01
C ASP A 151 -1.95 -22.94 2.54
N ASP A 152 -0.91 -23.72 2.22
CA ASP A 152 -0.84 -24.28 0.88
C ASP A 152 -1.85 -25.44 0.71
N GLU A 153 -2.60 -25.78 1.77
CA GLU A 153 -3.49 -26.94 1.75
C GLU A 153 -4.95 -26.61 1.41
N ASP A 154 -5.38 -25.37 1.42
CA ASP A 154 -6.78 -25.04 1.18
C ASP A 154 -7.15 -24.81 -0.29
N ASP A 155 -6.18 -24.90 -1.20
CA ASP A 155 -6.42 -24.95 -2.65
C ASP A 155 -6.49 -26.39 -3.20
N ALA A 156 -6.45 -27.38 -2.33
CA ALA A 156 -6.76 -28.75 -2.72
C ALA A 156 -8.27 -28.84 -3.06
N ALA A 157 -8.54 -29.25 -4.28
CA ALA A 157 -9.85 -29.46 -4.87
C ALA A 157 -10.88 -30.06 -3.91
N PRO A 158 -12.18 -29.72 -4.09
CA PRO A 158 -13.22 -30.29 -3.25
C PRO A 158 -13.16 -31.82 -3.33
N GLN A 159 -12.92 -32.43 -2.19
CA GLN A 159 -13.03 -33.88 -2.08
C GLN A 159 -14.48 -34.22 -2.35
N THR A 160 -14.73 -34.81 -3.49
CA THR A 160 -16.00 -35.47 -3.79
C THR A 160 -16.19 -36.56 -2.78
N LEU A 161 -17.08 -36.34 -1.82
CA LEU A 161 -17.61 -37.39 -0.97
C LEU A 161 -18.48 -38.29 -1.84
N HIS A 162 -18.07 -39.50 -2.00
CA HIS A 162 -18.89 -40.58 -2.52
C HIS A 162 -19.78 -41.14 -1.42
#